data_e3dab4be5aa7c50b4c8c113fdc28a4b0
#
_entry.id   e3dab4be5aa7c50b4c8c113fdc28a4b0
#
_cell.length_a   1.000
_cell.length_b   1.000
_cell.length_c   1.000
_cell.angle_alpha   90.00
_cell.angle_beta   90.00
_cell.angle_gamma   90.00
#
_symmetry.space_group_name_H-M   'P 1'
#
loop_
_entity.id
_entity.type
_entity.pdbx_description
1 polymer ?
#
loop_
_entity_poly.entity_id
_entity_poly.type
_entity_poly.pdbx_seq_one_letter_code
_entity_poly.pdbx_strand_id
1 'polypeptide(L)'
;EAFIQDSSIPRSIFEIPGARDCAIEFRSFSKQGGFTGVRCGYVVIPKELHGYDSEGNKVSISRLWSRRTSTKFNGASYIVQRGAAALFTMEGMAQTAALISHYLGNASLLLNGCRPAGMRVWGGENAPYVWVQCPDGLDSWQMFDKMLHEANVVITPGSGFGSRGEGFFRISAFNSRENVDEVCRRIHSLFAR
;
A
#
# COMPACT_ATOMS: atom_id res chain seq x y z
N GLU A 1 6.93 -0.45 -3.83
CA GLU A 1 8.13 0.11 -4.47
C GLU A 1 7.77 1.04 -5.63
N ALA A 2 6.77 0.69 -6.44
CA ALA A 2 6.43 1.43 -7.65
C ALA A 2 6.05 2.91 -7.40
N PHE A 3 5.53 3.22 -6.22
CA PHE A 3 5.14 4.58 -5.80
C PHE A 3 6.29 5.39 -5.20
N ILE A 4 7.44 4.80 -4.93
CA ILE A 4 8.59 5.49 -4.34
C ILE A 4 9.18 6.46 -5.36
N GLN A 5 9.20 7.75 -5.05
CA GLN A 5 9.77 8.82 -5.85
C GLN A 5 11.14 9.25 -5.35
N ASP A 6 11.39 9.12 -4.05
CA ASP A 6 12.68 9.43 -3.44
C ASP A 6 13.69 8.32 -3.73
N SER A 7 14.76 8.66 -4.44
CA SER A 7 15.82 7.70 -4.82
C SER A 7 16.66 7.22 -3.63
N SER A 8 16.58 7.87 -2.48
CA SER A 8 17.28 7.44 -1.26
C SER A 8 16.56 6.31 -0.53
N ILE A 9 15.29 6.06 -0.86
CA ILE A 9 14.48 4.99 -0.26
C ILE A 9 14.67 3.70 -1.05
N PRO A 10 15.15 2.61 -0.43
CA PRO A 10 15.28 1.31 -1.09
C PRO A 10 13.93 0.82 -1.63
N ARG A 11 13.93 0.31 -2.86
CA ARG A 11 12.74 -0.27 -3.50
C ARG A 11 12.59 -1.75 -3.21
N SER A 12 13.65 -2.39 -2.74
CA SER A 12 13.69 -3.78 -2.30
C SER A 12 14.43 -3.89 -0.99
N ILE A 13 13.97 -4.77 -0.10
CA ILE A 13 14.71 -5.11 1.12
C ILE A 13 16.11 -5.63 0.78
N PHE A 14 16.29 -6.23 -0.40
CA PHE A 14 17.56 -6.81 -0.83
C PHE A 14 18.59 -5.78 -1.31
N GLU A 15 18.26 -4.51 -1.36
CA GLU A 15 19.22 -3.42 -1.51
C GLU A 15 19.97 -3.13 -0.20
N ILE A 16 19.46 -3.66 0.92
CA ILE A 16 20.11 -3.52 2.23
C ILE A 16 21.13 -4.65 2.42
N PRO A 17 22.41 -4.35 2.72
CA PRO A 17 23.42 -5.37 2.96
C PRO A 17 23.00 -6.35 4.06
N GLY A 18 23.19 -7.66 3.83
CA GLY A 18 22.82 -8.73 4.75
C GLY A 18 21.35 -9.17 4.71
N ALA A 19 20.47 -8.43 4.02
CA ALA A 19 19.05 -8.78 3.98
C ALA A 19 18.78 -10.16 3.33
N ARG A 20 19.62 -10.61 2.42
CA ARG A 20 19.48 -11.93 1.78
C ARG A 20 19.63 -13.10 2.74
N ASP A 21 20.29 -12.90 3.86
CA ASP A 21 20.53 -13.91 4.89
C ASP A 21 19.39 -13.99 5.92
N CYS A 22 18.52 -12.98 6.01
CA CYS A 22 17.52 -12.87 7.06
C CYS A 22 16.13 -12.40 6.63
N ALA A 23 15.91 -12.07 5.34
CA ALA A 23 14.65 -11.49 4.88
C ALA A 23 13.97 -12.31 3.78
N ILE A 24 12.65 -12.22 3.76
CA ILE A 24 11.75 -12.66 2.68
C ILE A 24 11.00 -11.43 2.20
N GLU A 25 10.91 -11.23 0.90
CA GLU A 25 10.20 -10.11 0.32
C GLU A 25 8.88 -10.57 -0.32
N PHE A 26 7.77 -9.93 0.08
CA PHE A 26 6.47 -10.12 -0.54
C PHE A 26 6.13 -8.93 -1.43
N ARG A 27 5.70 -9.20 -2.65
CA ARG A 27 5.31 -8.20 -3.64
C ARG A 27 3.89 -8.42 -4.14
N SER A 28 3.23 -7.32 -4.50
CA SER A 28 1.85 -7.36 -4.99
C SER A 28 1.67 -6.46 -6.21
N PHE A 29 0.96 -6.97 -7.21
CA PHE A 29 0.53 -6.19 -8.37
C PHE A 29 -0.80 -5.46 -8.14
N SER A 30 -1.44 -5.65 -6.98
CA SER A 30 -2.76 -5.10 -6.68
C SER A 30 -2.86 -3.59 -6.88
N LYS A 31 -1.83 -2.84 -6.48
CA LYS A 31 -1.84 -1.37 -6.54
C LYS A 31 -1.06 -0.83 -7.74
N GLN A 32 0.05 -1.44 -8.06
CA GLN A 32 0.92 -1.06 -9.16
C GLN A 32 0.26 -1.30 -10.53
N GLY A 33 -0.37 -2.46 -10.73
CA GLY A 33 -0.95 -2.88 -12.01
C GLY A 33 -2.48 -2.93 -12.03
N GLY A 34 -3.16 -2.47 -10.99
CA GLY A 34 -4.62 -2.56 -10.89
C GLY A 34 -5.15 -3.98 -10.66
N PHE A 35 -4.33 -4.90 -10.17
CA PHE A 35 -4.65 -6.34 -10.03
C PHE A 35 -5.42 -6.68 -8.74
N THR A 36 -6.10 -5.71 -8.13
CA THR A 36 -6.87 -5.93 -6.90
C THR A 36 -7.93 -7.01 -7.07
N GLY A 37 -8.63 -7.04 -8.20
CA GLY A 37 -9.69 -8.02 -8.49
C GLY A 37 -9.18 -9.35 -9.02
N VAL A 38 -8.06 -9.37 -9.76
CA VAL A 38 -7.56 -10.59 -10.42
C VAL A 38 -6.51 -11.36 -9.61
N ARG A 39 -6.05 -10.80 -8.51
CA ARG A 39 -5.22 -11.45 -7.47
C ARG A 39 -3.88 -11.97 -7.97
N CYS A 40 -2.86 -11.13 -8.00
CA CYS A 40 -1.50 -11.54 -8.30
C CYS A 40 -0.48 -10.86 -7.39
N GLY A 41 0.46 -11.65 -6.94
CA GLY A 41 1.62 -11.24 -6.18
C GLY A 41 2.69 -12.31 -6.26
N TYR A 42 3.86 -12.03 -5.74
CA TYR A 42 4.95 -13.00 -5.67
C TYR A 42 5.75 -12.84 -4.40
N VAL A 43 6.54 -13.83 -4.09
CA VAL A 43 7.47 -13.82 -2.97
C VAL A 43 8.88 -14.10 -3.48
N VAL A 44 9.85 -13.40 -2.94
CA VAL A 44 11.28 -13.63 -3.19
C VAL A 44 11.90 -14.22 -1.93
N ILE A 45 12.40 -15.45 -2.06
CA ILE A 45 13.09 -16.16 -0.99
C ILE A 45 14.49 -16.50 -1.47
N PRO A 46 15.54 -15.86 -0.93
CA PRO A 46 16.91 -16.15 -1.30
C PRO A 46 17.26 -17.63 -1.08
N LYS A 47 18.05 -18.21 -1.97
CA LYS A 47 18.47 -19.62 -1.84
C LYS A 47 19.37 -19.85 -0.63
N GLU A 48 20.13 -18.82 -0.27
CA GLU A 48 21.03 -18.75 0.86
C GLU A 48 20.30 -18.61 2.21
N LEU A 49 19.03 -18.21 2.21
CA LEU A 49 18.23 -18.03 3.43
C LEU A 49 17.94 -19.38 4.09
N HIS A 50 18.32 -19.46 5.36
CA HIS A 50 18.12 -20.65 6.18
C HIS A 50 17.36 -20.28 7.46
N GLY A 51 16.60 -21.24 7.98
CA GLY A 51 16.06 -21.25 9.33
C GLY A 51 16.65 -22.39 10.13
N TYR A 52 16.11 -22.61 11.32
CA TYR A 52 16.48 -23.75 12.18
C TYR A 52 15.21 -24.48 12.58
N ASP A 53 15.28 -25.80 12.62
CA ASP A 53 14.19 -26.62 13.14
C ASP A 53 14.20 -26.68 14.66
N SER A 54 13.28 -27.44 15.26
CA SER A 54 13.17 -27.59 16.71
C SER A 54 14.39 -28.27 17.37
N GLU A 55 15.20 -28.96 16.59
CA GLU A 55 16.43 -29.63 17.03
C GLU A 55 17.68 -28.76 16.80
N GLY A 56 17.51 -27.57 16.19
CA GLY A 56 18.61 -26.65 15.88
C GLY A 56 19.32 -26.95 14.56
N ASN A 57 18.78 -27.86 13.73
CA ASN A 57 19.37 -28.16 12.43
C ASN A 57 19.06 -27.08 11.41
N LYS A 58 20.04 -26.74 10.58
CA LYS A 58 19.91 -25.74 9.54
C LYS A 58 19.03 -26.25 8.38
N VAL A 59 17.97 -25.54 8.06
CA VAL A 59 17.01 -25.89 7.01
C VAL A 59 16.88 -24.77 5.98
N SER A 60 16.76 -25.14 4.70
CA SER A 60 16.59 -24.17 3.60
C SER A 60 15.13 -23.71 3.53
N ILE A 61 14.89 -22.43 3.77
CA ILE A 61 13.55 -21.81 3.68
C ILE A 61 13.03 -21.86 2.25
N SER A 62 13.88 -21.63 1.24
CA SER A 62 13.52 -21.71 -0.17
C SER A 62 13.01 -23.10 -0.57
N ARG A 63 13.62 -24.18 -0.06
CA ARG A 63 13.16 -25.57 -0.31
C ARG A 63 11.81 -25.85 0.35
N LEU A 64 11.62 -25.43 1.59
CA LEU A 64 10.33 -25.56 2.30
C LEU A 64 9.21 -24.82 1.57
N TRP A 65 9.49 -23.60 1.15
CA TRP A 65 8.52 -22.80 0.40
C TRP A 65 8.15 -23.43 -0.95
N SER A 66 9.15 -23.88 -1.71
CA SER A 66 8.93 -24.56 -3.00
C SER A 66 8.03 -25.78 -2.84
N ARG A 67 8.31 -26.65 -1.84
CA ARG A 67 7.48 -27.80 -1.54
C ARG A 67 6.04 -27.40 -1.16
N ARG A 68 5.88 -26.39 -0.27
CA ARG A 68 4.57 -25.91 0.14
C ARG A 68 3.77 -25.36 -1.05
N THR A 69 4.38 -24.55 -1.88
CA THR A 69 3.72 -23.93 -3.04
C THR A 69 3.29 -25.00 -4.05
N SER A 70 4.15 -25.94 -4.40
CA SER A 70 3.84 -26.99 -5.37
C SER A 70 2.80 -28.01 -4.87
N THR A 71 2.64 -28.19 -3.56
CA THR A 71 1.72 -29.18 -2.99
C THR A 71 0.39 -28.60 -2.47
N LYS A 72 0.35 -27.30 -2.10
CA LYS A 72 -0.80 -26.70 -1.44
C LYS A 72 -1.48 -25.58 -2.25
N PHE A 73 -0.79 -24.98 -3.20
CA PHE A 73 -1.30 -23.77 -3.86
C PHE A 73 -1.21 -23.81 -5.40
N ASN A 74 -0.09 -24.25 -5.97
CA ASN A 74 0.23 -24.30 -7.41
C ASN A 74 0.36 -22.92 -8.12
N GLY A 75 0.18 -21.82 -7.41
CA GLY A 75 0.36 -20.47 -7.94
C GLY A 75 -0.94 -19.77 -8.37
N ALA A 76 -0.81 -18.53 -8.80
CA ALA A 76 -1.89 -17.75 -9.37
C ALA A 76 -2.29 -18.28 -10.76
N SER A 77 -3.48 -17.93 -11.24
CA SER A 77 -3.92 -18.28 -12.60
C SER A 77 -2.88 -17.91 -13.66
N TYR A 78 -2.62 -18.81 -14.62
CA TYR A 78 -1.65 -18.56 -15.69
C TYR A 78 -1.96 -17.29 -16.49
N ILE A 79 -3.22 -17.05 -16.81
CA ILE A 79 -3.66 -15.85 -17.55
C ILE A 79 -3.27 -14.59 -16.76
N VAL A 80 -3.50 -14.59 -15.45
CA VAL A 80 -3.15 -13.45 -14.58
C VAL A 80 -1.64 -13.27 -14.47
N GLN A 81 -0.86 -14.37 -14.42
CA GLN A 81 0.60 -14.31 -14.46
C GLN A 81 1.11 -13.72 -15.79
N ARG A 82 0.50 -14.06 -16.93
CA ARG A 82 0.83 -13.46 -18.23
C ARG A 82 0.52 -11.96 -18.26
N GLY A 83 -0.63 -11.56 -17.69
CA GLY A 83 -0.96 -10.14 -17.51
C GLY A 83 0.05 -9.41 -16.63
N ALA A 84 0.47 -10.03 -15.51
CA ALA A 84 1.51 -9.47 -14.65
C ALA A 84 2.86 -9.33 -15.37
N ALA A 85 3.24 -10.31 -16.19
CA ALA A 85 4.46 -10.23 -16.99
C ALA A 85 4.40 -9.08 -18.02
N ALA A 86 3.23 -8.77 -18.57
CA ALA A 86 3.06 -7.68 -19.51
C ALA A 86 3.34 -6.29 -18.89
N LEU A 87 3.20 -6.12 -17.56
CA LEU A 87 3.55 -4.88 -16.87
C LEU A 87 5.04 -4.51 -17.00
N PHE A 88 5.89 -5.48 -17.34
CA PHE A 88 7.34 -5.29 -17.51
C PHE A 88 7.75 -5.09 -18.98
N THR A 89 6.82 -5.05 -19.92
CA THR A 89 7.09 -4.60 -21.28
C THR A 89 7.25 -3.07 -21.30
N MET A 90 7.84 -2.51 -22.37
CA MET A 90 7.95 -1.05 -22.51
C MET A 90 6.58 -0.36 -22.43
N GLU A 91 5.58 -0.91 -23.10
CA GLU A 91 4.20 -0.40 -23.06
C GLU A 91 3.60 -0.53 -21.64
N GLY A 92 3.70 -1.70 -21.02
CA GLY A 92 3.21 -1.95 -19.66
C GLY A 92 3.86 -1.03 -18.61
N MET A 93 5.16 -0.79 -18.71
CA MET A 93 5.87 0.14 -17.84
C MET A 93 5.38 1.58 -18.03
N ALA A 94 5.14 2.01 -19.28
CA ALA A 94 4.62 3.35 -19.57
C ALA A 94 3.19 3.54 -19.01
N GLN A 95 2.30 2.55 -19.20
CA GLN A 95 0.95 2.55 -18.64
C GLN A 95 0.96 2.55 -17.10
N THR A 96 1.83 1.73 -16.50
CA THR A 96 2.00 1.67 -15.04
C THR A 96 2.49 3.01 -14.50
N ALA A 97 3.47 3.65 -15.15
CA ALA A 97 3.97 4.96 -14.74
C ALA A 97 2.88 6.04 -14.78
N ALA A 98 2.06 6.05 -15.83
CA ALA A 98 0.94 6.97 -15.94
C ALA A 98 -0.10 6.76 -14.83
N LEU A 99 -0.43 5.52 -14.51
CA LEU A 99 -1.35 5.16 -13.43
C LEU A 99 -0.80 5.58 -12.05
N ILE A 100 0.47 5.33 -11.79
CA ILE A 100 1.14 5.74 -10.55
C ILE A 100 1.16 7.26 -10.41
N SER A 101 1.50 7.98 -11.49
CA SER A 101 1.47 9.44 -11.51
C SER A 101 0.08 10.01 -11.21
N HIS A 102 -0.98 9.39 -11.75
CA HIS A 102 -2.36 9.75 -11.44
C HIS A 102 -2.65 9.61 -9.95
N TYR A 103 -2.32 8.47 -9.34
CA TYR A 103 -2.60 8.24 -7.91
C TYR A 103 -1.73 9.08 -6.98
N LEU A 104 -0.48 9.33 -7.31
CA LEU A 104 0.36 10.24 -6.53
C LEU A 104 -0.13 11.69 -6.63
N GLY A 105 -0.60 12.12 -7.80
CA GLY A 105 -1.28 13.40 -7.97
C GLY A 105 -2.54 13.50 -7.10
N ASN A 106 -3.34 12.44 -7.01
CA ASN A 106 -4.48 12.37 -6.09
C ASN A 106 -4.06 12.46 -4.63
N ALA A 107 -2.99 11.76 -4.24
CA ALA A 107 -2.46 11.83 -2.88
C ALA A 107 -1.99 13.26 -2.53
N SER A 108 -1.34 13.95 -3.46
CA SER A 108 -0.96 15.35 -3.29
C SER A 108 -2.16 16.27 -3.09
N LEU A 109 -3.26 16.07 -3.84
CA LEU A 109 -4.51 16.82 -3.62
C LEU A 109 -5.10 16.56 -2.23
N LEU A 110 -5.13 15.31 -1.78
CA LEU A 110 -5.61 14.95 -0.44
C LEU A 110 -4.77 15.61 0.66
N LEU A 111 -3.44 15.62 0.53
CA LEU A 111 -2.55 16.34 1.45
C LEU A 111 -2.88 17.83 1.50
N ASN A 112 -3.05 18.45 0.33
CA ASN A 112 -3.37 19.86 0.21
C ASN A 112 -4.80 20.19 0.64
N GLY A 113 -5.73 19.24 0.58
CA GLY A 113 -7.09 19.39 1.08
C GLY A 113 -7.19 19.27 2.61
N CYS A 114 -6.40 18.39 3.22
CA CYS A 114 -6.44 18.17 4.67
C CYS A 114 -5.66 19.24 5.48
N ARG A 115 -4.51 19.72 4.99
CA ARG A 115 -3.68 20.72 5.69
C ARG A 115 -4.40 22.03 5.98
N PRO A 116 -5.09 22.67 5.02
CA PRO A 116 -5.85 23.90 5.30
C PRO A 116 -7.01 23.71 6.28
N ALA A 117 -7.53 22.48 6.40
CA ALA A 117 -8.53 22.10 7.39
C ALA A 117 -7.93 21.91 8.81
N GLY A 118 -6.66 22.27 9.02
CA GLY A 118 -5.97 22.16 10.31
C GLY A 118 -5.50 20.75 10.69
N MET A 119 -5.58 19.79 9.77
CA MET A 119 -5.21 18.40 10.04
C MET A 119 -3.71 18.16 9.89
N ARG A 120 -3.14 17.35 10.78
CA ARG A 120 -1.80 16.81 10.63
C ARG A 120 -1.85 15.60 9.72
N VAL A 121 -0.98 15.59 8.70
CA VAL A 121 -0.98 14.57 7.65
C VAL A 121 0.43 14.03 7.40
N TRP A 122 0.51 12.73 7.06
CA TRP A 122 1.74 12.02 6.69
C TRP A 122 1.49 11.12 5.48
N GLY A 123 2.56 10.74 4.79
CA GLY A 123 2.49 9.90 3.60
C GLY A 123 2.08 10.69 2.35
N GLY A 124 1.59 9.98 1.34
CA GLY A 124 1.13 10.58 0.07
C GLY A 124 2.22 10.96 -0.92
N GLU A 125 3.51 10.95 -0.53
CA GLU A 125 4.65 11.29 -1.41
C GLU A 125 5.24 10.05 -2.09
N ASN A 126 5.46 8.99 -1.29
CA ASN A 126 6.01 7.71 -1.76
C ASN A 126 4.99 6.55 -1.63
N ALA A 127 3.73 6.89 -1.43
CA ALA A 127 2.64 5.93 -1.28
C ALA A 127 1.30 6.57 -1.67
N PRO A 128 0.35 5.80 -2.20
CA PRO A 128 -0.98 6.29 -2.58
C PRO A 128 -1.95 6.37 -1.39
N TYR A 129 -1.41 6.58 -0.20
CA TYR A 129 -2.17 6.67 1.05
C TYR A 129 -1.74 7.89 1.84
N VAL A 130 -2.72 8.60 2.39
CA VAL A 130 -2.53 9.70 3.33
C VAL A 130 -2.98 9.24 4.71
N TRP A 131 -2.09 9.37 5.69
CA TRP A 131 -2.36 9.11 7.10
C TRP A 131 -2.66 10.43 7.79
N VAL A 132 -3.77 10.52 8.48
CA VAL A 132 -4.29 11.76 9.02
C VAL A 132 -4.61 11.60 10.50
N GLN A 133 -4.19 12.55 11.33
CA GLN A 133 -4.58 12.61 12.73
C GLN A 133 -6.02 13.14 12.84
N CYS A 134 -6.84 12.48 13.64
CA CYS A 134 -8.20 12.94 13.92
C CYS A 134 -8.15 14.32 14.62
N PRO A 135 -8.93 15.30 14.18
CA PRO A 135 -9.02 16.59 14.83
C PRO A 135 -9.86 16.51 16.13
N ASP A 136 -9.74 17.53 16.96
CA ASP A 136 -10.59 17.80 18.13
C ASP A 136 -10.68 16.63 19.15
N GLY A 137 -9.66 15.76 19.21
CA GLY A 137 -9.62 14.64 20.14
C GLY A 137 -10.59 13.49 19.82
N LEU A 138 -11.15 13.47 18.61
CA LEU A 138 -11.97 12.34 18.13
C LEU A 138 -11.15 11.05 18.08
N ASP A 139 -11.75 9.95 18.48
CA ASP A 139 -11.21 8.62 18.21
C ASP A 139 -11.39 8.22 16.74
N SER A 140 -10.76 7.09 16.35
CA SER A 140 -10.77 6.64 14.96
C SER A 140 -12.15 6.30 14.42
N TRP A 141 -13.04 5.76 15.26
CA TRP A 141 -14.40 5.38 14.85
C TRP A 141 -15.34 6.58 14.87
N GLN A 142 -15.23 7.46 15.85
CA GLN A 142 -15.98 8.74 15.88
C GLN A 142 -15.67 9.57 14.62
N MET A 143 -14.40 9.59 14.21
CA MET A 143 -14.00 10.25 12.97
C MET A 143 -14.57 9.58 11.73
N PHE A 144 -14.61 8.24 11.70
CA PHE A 144 -15.23 7.49 10.62
C PHE A 144 -16.72 7.83 10.49
N ASP A 145 -17.46 7.77 11.60
CA ASP A 145 -18.90 8.06 11.63
C ASP A 145 -19.19 9.51 11.20
N LYS A 146 -18.39 10.46 11.69
CA LYS A 146 -18.51 11.87 11.31
C LYS A 146 -18.30 12.08 9.81
N MET A 147 -17.24 11.51 9.25
CA MET A 147 -16.96 11.61 7.81
C MET A 147 -18.05 10.93 6.98
N LEU A 148 -18.54 9.79 7.40
CA LEU A 148 -19.59 9.06 6.70
C LEU A 148 -20.91 9.83 6.71
N HIS A 149 -21.37 10.29 7.86
CA HIS A 149 -22.71 10.86 8.01
C HIS A 149 -22.79 12.34 7.65
N GLU A 150 -21.73 13.12 7.91
CA GLU A 150 -21.75 14.56 7.67
C GLU A 150 -21.10 14.97 6.35
N ALA A 151 -20.10 14.20 5.86
CA ALA A 151 -19.43 14.50 4.60
C ALA A 151 -19.75 13.49 3.47
N ASN A 152 -20.44 12.37 3.76
CA ASN A 152 -20.62 11.25 2.82
C ASN A 152 -19.28 10.76 2.22
N VAL A 153 -18.26 10.64 3.06
CA VAL A 153 -16.92 10.17 2.70
C VAL A 153 -16.56 8.96 3.56
N VAL A 154 -16.19 7.87 2.90
CA VAL A 154 -15.72 6.66 3.58
C VAL A 154 -14.19 6.73 3.73
N ILE A 155 -13.73 6.63 4.96
CA ILE A 155 -12.31 6.57 5.34
C ILE A 155 -12.00 5.22 5.99
N THR A 156 -10.73 4.94 6.29
CA THR A 156 -10.37 3.75 7.08
C THR A 156 -9.96 4.18 8.48
N PRO A 157 -10.65 3.74 9.55
CA PRO A 157 -10.25 4.04 10.93
C PRO A 157 -8.83 3.53 11.21
N GLY A 158 -8.00 4.35 11.85
CA GLY A 158 -6.63 4.00 12.12
C GLY A 158 -6.47 2.85 13.12
N SER A 159 -7.41 2.71 14.07
CA SER A 159 -7.47 1.57 15.00
C SER A 159 -7.54 0.21 14.28
N GLY A 160 -8.06 0.16 13.04
CA GLY A 160 -8.03 -1.04 12.20
C GLY A 160 -6.61 -1.52 11.80
N PHE A 161 -5.59 -0.69 12.01
CA PHE A 161 -4.17 -1.01 11.79
C PHE A 161 -3.42 -1.35 13.09
N GLY A 162 -4.12 -1.47 14.20
CA GLY A 162 -3.60 -1.77 15.53
C GLY A 162 -3.75 -0.60 16.50
N SER A 163 -3.46 -0.84 17.78
CA SER A 163 -3.68 0.11 18.87
C SER A 163 -2.95 1.45 18.70
N ARG A 164 -1.80 1.46 18.01
CA ARG A 164 -1.05 2.70 17.72
C ARG A 164 -1.70 3.57 16.63
N GLY A 165 -2.69 3.04 15.92
CA GLY A 165 -3.48 3.78 14.94
C GLY A 165 -4.67 4.51 15.53
N GLU A 166 -4.94 4.38 16.85
CA GLU A 166 -6.04 5.07 17.50
C GLU A 166 -5.83 6.59 17.46
N GLY A 167 -6.91 7.34 17.18
CA GLY A 167 -6.86 8.78 16.97
C GLY A 167 -6.34 9.20 15.57
N PHE A 168 -6.29 8.24 14.65
CA PHE A 168 -5.90 8.46 13.25
C PHE A 168 -6.91 7.84 12.28
N PHE A 169 -6.79 8.23 11.01
CA PHE A 169 -7.49 7.57 9.90
C PHE A 169 -6.63 7.61 8.63
N ARG A 170 -6.94 6.70 7.69
CA ARG A 170 -6.30 6.64 6.39
C ARG A 170 -7.25 7.05 5.27
N ILE A 171 -6.78 7.89 4.35
CA ILE A 171 -7.44 8.16 3.07
C ILE A 171 -6.65 7.49 1.96
N SER A 172 -7.37 6.89 1.00
CA SER A 172 -6.82 6.26 -0.19
C SER A 172 -6.93 7.18 -1.39
N ALA A 173 -5.86 7.26 -2.19
CA ALA A 173 -5.82 8.03 -3.44
C ALA A 173 -6.34 7.25 -4.67
N PHE A 174 -6.80 6.00 -4.49
CA PHE A 174 -7.29 5.14 -5.57
C PHE A 174 -8.71 5.51 -6.00
N ASN A 175 -8.85 6.63 -6.70
CA ASN A 175 -10.14 7.11 -7.21
C ASN A 175 -9.91 7.98 -8.45
N SER A 176 -11.00 8.44 -9.08
CA SER A 176 -10.93 9.48 -10.11
C SER A 176 -10.50 10.81 -9.49
N ARG A 177 -9.99 11.71 -10.32
CA ARG A 177 -9.58 13.07 -9.92
C ARG A 177 -10.75 13.85 -9.35
N GLU A 178 -11.88 13.79 -10.01
CA GLU A 178 -13.12 14.51 -9.68
C GLU A 178 -13.63 14.11 -8.29
N ASN A 179 -13.62 12.80 -7.98
CA ASN A 179 -14.02 12.31 -6.68
C ASN A 179 -13.05 12.74 -5.58
N VAL A 180 -11.75 12.80 -5.86
CA VAL A 180 -10.75 13.27 -4.89
C VAL A 180 -10.92 14.77 -4.62
N ASP A 181 -11.15 15.58 -5.65
CA ASP A 181 -11.43 17.00 -5.50
C ASP A 181 -12.71 17.23 -4.68
N GLU A 182 -13.74 16.41 -4.91
CA GLU A 182 -14.98 16.44 -4.13
C GLU A 182 -14.71 16.11 -2.66
N VAL A 183 -13.94 15.08 -2.37
CA VAL A 183 -13.55 14.72 -0.99
C VAL A 183 -12.81 15.88 -0.31
N CYS A 184 -11.89 16.53 -1.00
CA CYS A 184 -11.17 17.71 -0.46
C CYS A 184 -12.12 18.84 -0.13
N ARG A 185 -13.08 19.15 -1.01
CA ARG A 185 -14.10 20.20 -0.73
C ARG A 185 -14.97 19.86 0.47
N ARG A 186 -15.40 18.60 0.61
CA ARG A 186 -16.24 18.16 1.73
C ARG A 186 -15.46 18.19 3.05
N ILE A 187 -14.21 17.75 3.07
CA ILE A 187 -13.34 17.85 4.25
C ILE A 187 -13.18 19.33 4.65
N HIS A 188 -12.89 20.20 3.68
CA HIS A 188 -12.75 21.62 3.96
C HIS A 188 -14.05 22.21 4.53
N SER A 189 -15.21 21.92 3.94
CA SER A 189 -16.51 22.39 4.42
C SER A 189 -16.83 21.92 5.84
N LEU A 190 -16.39 20.71 6.20
CA LEU A 190 -16.69 20.09 7.51
C LEU A 190 -15.77 20.60 8.63
N PHE A 191 -14.53 20.98 8.31
CA PHE A 191 -13.49 21.30 9.32
C PHE A 191 -12.87 22.70 9.18
N ALA A 192 -13.15 23.44 8.10
CA ALA A 192 -12.72 24.85 8.04
C ALA A 192 -13.50 25.68 9.08
N ARG A 193 -12.74 26.30 9.98
CA ARG A 193 -13.25 27.25 10.96
C ARG A 193 -13.17 28.67 10.43
#